data_187b8f0600adb856320f4f8149ff0a47
#
_entry.id   187b8f0600adb856320f4f8149ff0a47
#
_cell.length_a   1.000
_cell.length_b   1.000
_cell.length_c   1.000
_cell.angle_alpha   90.00
_cell.angle_beta   90.00
_cell.angle_gamma   90.00
#
_symmetry.space_group_name_H-M   'P 1'
#
loop_
_entity.id
_entity.type
_entity.pdbx_description
1 polymer ?
#
loop_
_entity_poly.entity_id
_entity_poly.type
_entity_poly.pdbx_seq_one_letter_code
_entity_poly.pdbx_strand_id
1 'polypeptide(L)'
;MLDVRGLSRSYGRHVIVQDVSFAVEAGRMLALLGPNGCGKSTTLKVLSGAIEATAGTFTVAGSPGGSDIARRATGYVPDTRGVFPRLTGGEHLELAARLHGARDWRPRADELIERLELDEAVDLPAAAYSHGQSRRLSMAMALVVRPPLLLVDEPFDGVDVQGVETITDLLVEARADGAAIVLTTHLLDAAVIADEVAVFRHHALSGPHATTDLLAEHGTLQQAWKHLATPPPATAP
;
A
#
# COMPACT_ATOMS: atom_id res chain seq x y z
N MET A 1 9.36 -5.96 -10.48
CA MET A 1 9.59 -6.13 -9.03
C MET A 1 8.51 -6.99 -8.39
N LEU A 2 7.25 -6.63 -8.50
CA LEU A 2 6.07 -7.43 -8.14
C LEU A 2 5.42 -7.97 -9.41
N ASP A 3 5.08 -9.26 -9.44
CA ASP A 3 4.32 -9.90 -10.54
C ASP A 3 3.20 -10.72 -9.91
N VAL A 4 1.95 -10.43 -10.24
CA VAL A 4 0.71 -11.03 -9.71
C VAL A 4 -0.05 -11.68 -10.84
N ARG A 5 -0.42 -12.97 -10.68
CA ARG A 5 -1.07 -13.76 -11.75
C ARG A 5 -2.26 -14.54 -11.21
N GLY A 6 -3.46 -14.21 -11.70
CA GLY A 6 -4.69 -14.91 -11.39
C GLY A 6 -5.07 -14.92 -9.92
N LEU A 7 -4.62 -13.90 -9.14
CA LEU A 7 -4.79 -13.85 -7.70
C LEU A 7 -6.26 -13.84 -7.33
N SER A 8 -6.66 -14.79 -6.49
CA SER A 8 -8.04 -14.88 -5.99
C SER A 8 -8.05 -15.12 -4.48
N ARG A 9 -9.03 -14.54 -3.79
CA ARG A 9 -9.27 -14.78 -2.38
C ARG A 9 -10.74 -14.87 -2.08
N SER A 10 -11.13 -15.96 -1.41
CA SER A 10 -12.50 -16.21 -0.94
C SER A 10 -12.51 -16.58 0.53
N TYR A 11 -13.59 -16.26 1.22
CA TYR A 11 -13.89 -16.72 2.58
C TYR A 11 -15.17 -17.59 2.54
N GLY A 12 -14.98 -18.90 2.59
CA GLY A 12 -16.05 -19.85 2.34
C GLY A 12 -16.59 -19.69 0.92
N ARG A 13 -17.88 -19.31 0.80
CA ARG A 13 -18.53 -19.07 -0.51
C ARG A 13 -18.46 -17.62 -0.98
N HIS A 14 -17.92 -16.71 -0.17
CA HIS A 14 -17.84 -15.29 -0.50
C HIS A 14 -16.52 -14.98 -1.23
N VAL A 15 -16.61 -14.67 -2.51
CA VAL A 15 -15.48 -14.20 -3.31
C VAL A 15 -15.22 -12.74 -2.97
N ILE A 16 -13.97 -12.41 -2.61
CA ILE A 16 -13.55 -11.03 -2.32
C ILE A 16 -12.64 -10.48 -3.42
N VAL A 17 -11.74 -11.32 -3.94
CA VAL A 17 -10.84 -11.00 -5.05
C VAL A 17 -10.91 -12.15 -6.04
N GLN A 18 -11.04 -11.84 -7.33
CA GLN A 18 -11.18 -12.85 -8.38
C GLN A 18 -10.27 -12.52 -9.56
N ASP A 19 -9.36 -13.46 -9.88
CA ASP A 19 -8.52 -13.49 -11.07
C ASP A 19 -7.77 -12.17 -11.34
N VAL A 20 -7.18 -11.59 -10.29
CA VAL A 20 -6.46 -10.32 -10.37
C VAL A 20 -5.04 -10.56 -10.85
N SER A 21 -4.63 -9.84 -11.92
CA SER A 21 -3.30 -9.91 -12.49
C SER A 21 -2.77 -8.51 -12.79
N PHE A 22 -1.55 -8.22 -12.32
CA PHE A 22 -0.82 -6.98 -12.62
C PHE A 22 0.65 -7.13 -12.26
N ALA A 23 1.47 -6.22 -12.74
CA ALA A 23 2.88 -6.15 -12.38
C ALA A 23 3.26 -4.72 -11.97
N VAL A 24 4.24 -4.58 -11.08
CA VAL A 24 4.82 -3.27 -10.71
C VAL A 24 6.33 -3.39 -10.76
N GLU A 25 6.96 -2.58 -11.59
CA GLU A 25 8.41 -2.54 -11.73
C GLU A 25 9.06 -1.77 -10.56
N ALA A 26 10.37 -1.93 -10.38
CA ALA A 26 11.14 -1.13 -9.44
C ALA A 26 11.05 0.35 -9.82
N GLY A 27 10.90 1.23 -8.84
CA GLY A 27 10.74 2.66 -9.04
C GLY A 27 9.40 3.07 -9.66
N ARG A 28 8.38 2.20 -9.62
CA ARG A 28 7.02 2.49 -10.14
C ARG A 28 5.99 2.37 -9.03
N MET A 29 4.94 3.17 -9.15
CA MET A 29 3.82 3.20 -8.21
C MET A 29 2.51 2.90 -8.94
N LEU A 30 1.77 1.91 -8.44
CA LEU A 30 0.42 1.55 -8.87
C LEU A 30 -0.59 1.92 -7.79
N ALA A 31 -1.60 2.71 -8.14
CA ALA A 31 -2.76 2.97 -7.29
C ALA A 31 -3.90 2.00 -7.60
N LEU A 32 -4.36 1.27 -6.58
CA LEU A 32 -5.57 0.44 -6.64
C LEU A 32 -6.75 1.24 -6.12
N LEU A 33 -7.65 1.60 -7.01
CA LEU A 33 -8.86 2.36 -6.71
C LEU A 33 -10.09 1.46 -6.63
N GLY A 34 -11.08 1.86 -5.85
CA GLY A 34 -12.34 1.12 -5.75
C GLY A 34 -13.14 1.50 -4.52
N PRO A 35 -14.44 1.19 -4.50
CA PRO A 35 -15.29 1.42 -3.33
C PRO A 35 -14.83 0.58 -2.13
N ASN A 36 -15.31 0.93 -0.94
CA ASN A 36 -15.03 0.13 0.26
C ASN A 36 -15.60 -1.28 0.09
N GLY A 37 -14.84 -2.28 0.55
CA GLY A 37 -15.24 -3.69 0.47
C GLY A 37 -15.02 -4.36 -0.90
N CYS A 38 -14.47 -3.67 -1.92
CA CYS A 38 -14.26 -4.26 -3.25
C CYS A 38 -13.06 -5.23 -3.36
N GLY A 39 -12.20 -5.33 -2.33
CA GLY A 39 -11.08 -6.28 -2.32
C GLY A 39 -9.68 -5.65 -2.23
N LYS A 40 -9.53 -4.31 -2.24
CA LYS A 40 -8.22 -3.62 -2.18
C LYS A 40 -7.35 -4.09 -1.01
N SER A 41 -7.81 -3.88 0.21
CA SER A 41 -7.10 -4.28 1.44
C SER A 41 -6.84 -5.79 1.50
N THR A 42 -7.79 -6.61 0.99
CA THR A 42 -7.62 -8.06 0.92
C THR A 42 -6.48 -8.43 -0.03
N THR A 43 -6.38 -7.76 -1.17
CA THR A 43 -5.27 -7.94 -2.11
C THR A 43 -3.94 -7.60 -1.44
N LEU A 44 -3.82 -6.45 -0.78
CA LEU A 44 -2.58 -6.08 -0.08
C LEU A 44 -2.24 -7.07 1.06
N LYS A 45 -3.24 -7.57 1.81
CA LYS A 45 -3.02 -8.59 2.86
C LYS A 45 -2.48 -9.91 2.28
N VAL A 46 -2.93 -10.31 1.09
CA VAL A 46 -2.36 -11.47 0.39
C VAL A 46 -0.93 -11.19 -0.04
N LEU A 47 -0.68 -10.04 -0.67
CA LEU A 47 0.65 -9.67 -1.19
C LEU A 47 1.68 -9.47 -0.06
N SER A 48 1.26 -9.01 1.12
CA SER A 48 2.13 -8.93 2.31
C SER A 48 2.42 -10.29 2.95
N GLY A 49 1.71 -11.34 2.55
CA GLY A 49 1.79 -12.66 3.17
C GLY A 49 1.09 -12.76 4.53
N ALA A 50 0.25 -11.78 4.90
CA ALA A 50 -0.57 -11.82 6.12
C ALA A 50 -1.71 -12.84 6.01
N ILE A 51 -2.23 -13.07 4.79
CA ILE A 51 -3.20 -14.11 4.49
C ILE A 51 -2.81 -14.83 3.18
N GLU A 52 -3.24 -16.08 3.04
CA GLU A 52 -2.97 -16.87 1.83
C GLU A 52 -3.96 -16.55 0.70
N ALA A 53 -3.50 -16.66 -0.55
CA ALA A 53 -4.37 -16.67 -1.71
C ALA A 53 -5.20 -17.97 -1.75
N THR A 54 -6.44 -17.92 -2.28
CA THR A 54 -7.23 -19.13 -2.56
C THR A 54 -6.80 -19.74 -3.90
N ALA A 55 -6.39 -18.90 -4.86
CA ALA A 55 -5.85 -19.31 -6.15
C ALA A 55 -4.92 -18.23 -6.71
N GLY A 56 -4.17 -18.56 -7.74
CA GLY A 56 -3.18 -17.68 -8.34
C GLY A 56 -1.86 -17.66 -7.59
N THR A 57 -0.91 -16.89 -8.09
CA THR A 57 0.45 -16.78 -7.55
C THR A 57 0.96 -15.35 -7.66
N PHE A 58 1.97 -15.02 -6.88
CA PHE A 58 2.71 -13.78 -7.05
C PHE A 58 4.18 -13.97 -6.68
N THR A 59 5.03 -13.09 -7.19
CA THR A 59 6.45 -13.04 -6.83
C THR A 59 6.85 -11.62 -6.41
N VAL A 60 7.77 -11.54 -5.45
CA VAL A 60 8.40 -10.29 -5.01
C VAL A 60 9.90 -10.43 -5.21
N ALA A 61 10.49 -9.54 -6.01
CA ALA A 61 11.91 -9.60 -6.37
C ALA A 61 12.35 -11.00 -6.90
N GLY A 62 11.46 -11.66 -7.66
CA GLY A 62 11.69 -13.01 -8.19
C GLY A 62 11.47 -14.14 -7.19
N SER A 63 11.23 -13.86 -5.90
CA SER A 63 10.95 -14.86 -4.88
C SER A 63 9.45 -15.15 -4.79
N PRO A 64 9.03 -16.42 -4.57
CA PRO A 64 7.63 -16.77 -4.41
C PRO A 64 6.96 -15.98 -3.29
N GLY A 65 5.75 -15.49 -3.55
CA GLY A 65 4.94 -14.78 -2.58
C GLY A 65 4.70 -15.61 -1.30
N GLY A 66 4.68 -14.93 -0.15
CA GLY A 66 4.54 -15.58 1.15
C GLY A 66 5.80 -16.29 1.68
N SER A 67 6.88 -16.40 0.89
CA SER A 67 8.18 -16.88 1.38
C SER A 67 8.82 -15.85 2.33
N ASP A 68 9.75 -16.32 3.17
CA ASP A 68 10.47 -15.43 4.09
C ASP A 68 11.28 -14.35 3.36
N ILE A 69 11.81 -14.67 2.17
CA ILE A 69 12.53 -13.70 1.33
C ILE A 69 11.56 -12.63 0.82
N ALA A 70 10.41 -13.02 0.30
CA ALA A 70 9.39 -12.08 -0.17
C ALA A 70 8.87 -11.19 0.96
N ARG A 71 8.60 -11.76 2.16
CA ARG A 71 8.17 -10.98 3.33
C ARG A 71 9.21 -9.97 3.78
N ARG A 72 10.49 -10.34 3.83
CA ARG A 72 11.59 -9.43 4.18
C ARG A 72 11.80 -8.33 3.13
N ALA A 73 11.44 -8.57 1.87
CA ALA A 73 11.48 -7.58 0.80
C ALA A 73 10.24 -6.67 0.77
N THR A 74 9.25 -6.88 1.65
CA THR A 74 7.96 -6.17 1.61
C THR A 74 7.75 -5.36 2.88
N GLY A 75 7.66 -4.03 2.76
CA GLY A 75 7.09 -3.14 3.77
C GLY A 75 5.57 -3.09 3.60
N TYR A 76 4.83 -3.16 4.71
CA TYR A 76 3.36 -3.11 4.65
C TYR A 76 2.79 -2.15 5.68
N VAL A 77 2.01 -1.19 5.21
CA VAL A 77 1.21 -0.27 6.02
C VAL A 77 -0.25 -0.70 5.91
N PRO A 78 -0.84 -1.31 6.94
CA PRO A 78 -2.23 -1.77 6.91
C PRO A 78 -3.23 -0.60 7.09
N ASP A 79 -4.47 -0.81 6.72
CA ASP A 79 -5.61 0.09 6.96
C ASP A 79 -5.97 0.24 8.46
N THR A 80 -5.53 -0.70 9.28
CA THR A 80 -5.67 -0.68 10.74
C THR A 80 -4.49 0.04 11.39
N ARG A 81 -4.54 0.22 12.73
CA ARG A 81 -3.43 0.88 13.46
C ARG A 81 -2.05 0.27 13.19
N GLY A 82 -1.96 -1.05 12.95
CA GLY A 82 -0.71 -1.73 12.61
C GLY A 82 0.36 -1.72 13.70
N VAL A 83 0.02 -1.36 14.95
CA VAL A 83 0.94 -1.17 16.07
C VAL A 83 0.60 -2.07 17.24
N PHE A 84 1.61 -2.44 18.02
CA PHE A 84 1.47 -3.25 19.23
C PHE A 84 1.26 -2.33 20.44
N PRO A 85 0.14 -2.40 21.17
CA PRO A 85 -0.22 -1.41 22.19
C PRO A 85 0.81 -1.22 23.33
N ARG A 86 1.61 -2.25 23.62
CA ARG A 86 2.57 -2.26 24.73
C ARG A 86 3.98 -1.81 24.34
N LEU A 87 4.29 -1.75 23.07
CA LEU A 87 5.60 -1.30 22.58
C LEU A 87 5.60 0.22 22.42
N THR A 88 6.73 0.85 22.66
CA THR A 88 6.97 2.25 22.32
C THR A 88 7.18 2.43 20.81
N GLY A 89 7.14 3.65 20.31
CA GLY A 89 7.46 3.95 18.91
C GLY A 89 8.86 3.49 18.53
N GLY A 90 9.85 3.78 19.38
CA GLY A 90 11.23 3.34 19.18
C GLY A 90 11.39 1.82 19.12
N GLU A 91 10.70 1.09 20.03
CA GLU A 91 10.69 -0.38 20.02
C GLU A 91 10.04 -0.96 18.75
N HIS A 92 9.01 -0.30 18.19
CA HIS A 92 8.41 -0.70 16.91
C HIS A 92 9.40 -0.58 15.76
N LEU A 93 10.11 0.56 15.69
CA LEU A 93 11.11 0.78 14.62
C LEU A 93 12.27 -0.22 14.73
N GLU A 94 12.74 -0.50 15.93
CA GLU A 94 13.75 -1.54 16.15
C GLU A 94 13.25 -2.93 15.77
N LEU A 95 12.00 -3.27 16.13
CA LEU A 95 11.39 -4.55 15.78
C LEU A 95 11.29 -4.71 14.26
N ALA A 96 10.79 -3.68 13.56
CA ALA A 96 10.72 -3.69 12.10
C ALA A 96 12.09 -3.88 11.46
N ALA A 97 13.09 -3.12 11.89
CA ALA A 97 14.46 -3.23 11.40
C ALA A 97 15.04 -4.64 11.62
N ARG A 98 14.87 -5.21 12.79
CA ARG A 98 15.36 -6.57 13.12
C ARG A 98 14.68 -7.65 12.29
N LEU A 99 13.35 -7.60 12.13
CA LEU A 99 12.60 -8.59 11.35
C LEU A 99 12.99 -8.59 9.87
N HIS A 100 13.30 -7.43 9.32
CA HIS A 100 13.75 -7.29 7.94
C HIS A 100 15.28 -7.45 7.77
N GLY A 101 16.03 -7.56 8.86
CA GLY A 101 17.49 -7.65 8.83
C GLY A 101 18.16 -6.35 8.39
N ALA A 102 17.50 -5.21 8.57
CA ALA A 102 18.05 -3.91 8.24
C ALA A 102 19.23 -3.56 9.16
N ARG A 103 20.35 -3.14 8.55
CA ARG A 103 21.52 -2.63 9.25
C ARG A 103 21.48 -1.11 9.20
N ASP A 104 22.12 -0.45 10.17
CA ASP A 104 22.27 1.01 10.22
C ASP A 104 20.93 1.76 10.04
N TRP A 105 19.85 1.22 10.59
CA TRP A 105 18.48 1.74 10.47
C TRP A 105 18.23 3.00 11.32
N ARG A 106 19.03 3.24 12.38
CA ARG A 106 18.80 4.34 13.35
C ARG A 106 18.76 5.73 12.70
N PRO A 107 19.72 6.14 11.85
CA PRO A 107 19.65 7.46 11.22
C PRO A 107 18.37 7.66 10.40
N ARG A 108 17.88 6.59 9.75
CA ARG A 108 16.61 6.66 9.02
C ARG A 108 15.41 6.69 9.95
N ALA A 109 15.48 6.01 11.10
CA ALA A 109 14.44 6.07 12.12
C ALA A 109 14.33 7.49 12.69
N ASP A 110 15.45 8.13 13.04
CA ASP A 110 15.48 9.48 13.59
C ASP A 110 14.88 10.48 12.58
N GLU A 111 15.25 10.39 11.31
CA GLU A 111 14.67 11.20 10.23
C GLU A 111 13.16 11.00 10.10
N LEU A 112 12.68 9.74 10.14
CA LEU A 112 11.25 9.44 10.00
C LEU A 112 10.44 9.88 11.24
N ILE A 113 11.02 9.81 12.43
CA ILE A 113 10.41 10.31 13.67
C ILE A 113 10.17 11.82 13.54
N GLU A 114 11.19 12.59 13.15
CA GLU A 114 11.09 14.03 12.95
C GLU A 114 10.05 14.38 11.87
N ARG A 115 10.18 13.81 10.67
CA ARG A 115 9.30 14.14 9.53
C ARG A 115 7.84 13.75 9.75
N LEU A 116 7.59 12.68 10.51
CA LEU A 116 6.25 12.19 10.84
C LEU A 116 5.73 12.75 12.18
N GLU A 117 6.44 13.74 12.78
CA GLU A 117 6.04 14.40 14.02
C GLU A 117 5.73 13.40 15.15
N LEU A 118 6.64 12.46 15.36
CA LEU A 118 6.52 11.43 16.38
C LEU A 118 7.43 11.67 17.59
N ASP A 119 8.20 12.76 17.62
CA ASP A 119 9.23 13.06 18.65
C ASP A 119 8.66 12.99 20.06
N GLU A 120 7.49 13.60 20.31
CA GLU A 120 6.86 13.62 21.62
C GLU A 120 6.25 12.26 22.02
N ALA A 121 5.98 11.40 21.03
CA ALA A 121 5.28 10.13 21.23
C ALA A 121 6.20 8.91 21.18
N VAL A 122 7.40 9.02 20.60
CA VAL A 122 8.27 7.87 20.30
C VAL A 122 8.62 7.02 21.52
N ASP A 123 8.73 7.61 22.68
CA ASP A 123 9.04 6.92 23.95
C ASP A 123 7.79 6.47 24.72
N LEU A 124 6.59 6.81 24.24
CA LEU A 124 5.34 6.39 24.86
C LEU A 124 4.87 5.04 24.29
N PRO A 125 4.19 4.21 25.10
CA PRO A 125 3.52 3.02 24.59
C PRO A 125 2.46 3.39 23.51
N ALA A 126 2.41 2.62 22.42
CA ALA A 126 1.49 2.90 21.32
C ALA A 126 -0.01 2.83 21.71
N ALA A 127 -0.34 2.27 22.86
CA ALA A 127 -1.68 2.37 23.43
C ALA A 127 -2.12 3.83 23.70
N ALA A 128 -1.18 4.75 23.92
CA ALA A 128 -1.42 6.16 24.17
C ALA A 128 -1.54 6.99 22.87
N TYR A 129 -1.21 6.40 21.72
CA TYR A 129 -1.21 7.10 20.43
C TYR A 129 -2.62 7.41 19.94
N SER A 130 -2.78 8.60 19.35
CA SER A 130 -3.94 8.92 18.54
C SER A 130 -4.01 8.00 17.31
N HIS A 131 -5.13 8.05 16.57
CA HIS A 131 -5.25 7.32 15.32
C HIS A 131 -4.20 7.79 14.30
N GLY A 132 -4.03 9.11 14.14
CA GLY A 132 -3.03 9.69 13.24
C GLY A 132 -1.59 9.31 13.62
N GLN A 133 -1.22 9.40 14.91
CA GLN A 133 0.10 8.98 15.39
C GLN A 133 0.36 7.48 15.13
N SER A 134 -0.65 6.62 15.35
CA SER A 134 -0.52 5.19 15.03
C SER A 134 -0.31 4.95 13.53
N ARG A 135 -0.98 5.73 12.66
CA ARG A 135 -0.82 5.67 11.21
C ARG A 135 0.59 6.13 10.79
N ARG A 136 1.05 7.27 11.34
CA ARG A 136 2.40 7.80 11.10
C ARG A 136 3.48 6.81 11.55
N LEU A 137 3.33 6.17 12.72
CA LEU A 137 4.24 5.13 13.20
C LEU A 137 4.24 3.89 12.28
N SER A 138 3.06 3.44 11.82
CA SER A 138 2.97 2.31 10.88
C SER A 138 3.69 2.62 9.57
N MET A 139 3.60 3.86 9.08
CA MET A 139 4.36 4.33 7.91
C MET A 139 5.87 4.32 8.19
N ALA A 140 6.31 4.85 9.34
CA ALA A 140 7.72 4.84 9.74
C ALA A 140 8.28 3.41 9.81
N MET A 141 7.53 2.46 10.40
CA MET A 141 7.92 1.04 10.46
C MET A 141 8.15 0.42 9.09
N ALA A 142 7.29 0.74 8.12
CA ALA A 142 7.42 0.20 6.76
C ALA A 142 8.58 0.85 5.98
N LEU A 143 8.85 2.14 6.21
CA LEU A 143 9.88 2.90 5.49
C LEU A 143 11.28 2.79 6.09
N VAL A 144 11.41 2.52 7.40
CA VAL A 144 12.73 2.44 8.07
C VAL A 144 13.62 1.34 7.50
N VAL A 145 13.01 0.30 6.94
CA VAL A 145 13.71 -0.85 6.35
C VAL A 145 14.06 -0.67 4.86
N ARG A 146 13.65 0.44 4.23
CA ARG A 146 13.85 0.73 2.79
C ARG A 146 13.47 -0.49 1.93
N PRO A 147 12.23 -0.95 1.98
CA PRO A 147 11.82 -2.19 1.34
C PRO A 147 11.83 -2.06 -0.19
N PRO A 148 12.26 -3.09 -0.95
CA PRO A 148 12.10 -3.11 -2.40
C PRO A 148 10.65 -3.07 -2.87
N LEU A 149 9.70 -3.61 -2.07
CA LEU A 149 8.26 -3.51 -2.30
C LEU A 149 7.60 -2.83 -1.10
N LEU A 150 6.82 -1.79 -1.35
CA LEU A 150 6.02 -1.09 -0.34
C LEU A 150 4.53 -1.23 -0.67
N LEU A 151 3.78 -1.82 0.24
CA LEU A 151 2.33 -1.97 0.17
C LEU A 151 1.68 -1.01 1.17
N VAL A 152 0.79 -0.14 0.70
CA VAL A 152 0.25 0.94 1.54
C VAL A 152 -1.28 0.98 1.42
N ASP A 153 -1.97 0.65 2.51
CA ASP A 153 -3.42 0.53 2.53
C ASP A 153 -4.06 1.78 3.17
N GLU A 154 -4.72 2.60 2.34
CA GLU A 154 -5.41 3.84 2.72
C GLU A 154 -4.55 4.77 3.63
N PRO A 155 -3.34 5.19 3.20
CA PRO A 155 -2.39 5.92 4.06
C PRO A 155 -2.88 7.30 4.50
N PHE A 156 -3.80 7.90 3.79
CA PHE A 156 -4.29 9.25 4.00
C PHE A 156 -5.52 9.32 4.91
N ASP A 157 -6.08 8.16 5.30
CA ASP A 157 -7.28 8.12 6.13
C ASP A 157 -7.00 8.57 7.56
N GLY A 158 -7.77 9.58 8.03
CA GLY A 158 -7.61 10.15 9.36
C GLY A 158 -6.33 10.98 9.57
N VAL A 159 -5.67 11.41 8.50
CA VAL A 159 -4.47 12.25 8.51
C VAL A 159 -4.85 13.68 8.09
N ASP A 160 -4.27 14.68 8.74
CA ASP A 160 -4.43 16.08 8.39
C ASP A 160 -3.73 16.45 7.06
N VAL A 161 -3.99 17.66 6.56
CA VAL A 161 -3.45 18.11 5.25
C VAL A 161 -1.93 18.06 5.22
N GLN A 162 -1.27 18.49 6.28
CA GLN A 162 0.20 18.48 6.36
C GLN A 162 0.76 17.05 6.39
N GLY A 163 0.10 16.16 7.13
CA GLY A 163 0.46 14.75 7.15
C GLY A 163 0.25 14.05 5.79
N VAL A 164 -0.78 14.44 5.02
CA VAL A 164 -0.97 13.95 3.63
C VAL A 164 0.21 14.36 2.75
N GLU A 165 0.67 15.62 2.83
CA GLU A 165 1.84 16.10 2.09
C GLU A 165 3.09 15.32 2.48
N THR A 166 3.36 15.19 3.79
CA THR A 166 4.52 14.44 4.30
C THR A 166 4.53 12.97 3.83
N ILE A 167 3.37 12.29 3.93
CA ILE A 167 3.25 10.89 3.47
C ILE A 167 3.47 10.81 1.95
N THR A 168 2.92 11.76 1.20
CA THR A 168 3.10 11.84 -0.26
C THR A 168 4.58 11.96 -0.62
N ASP A 169 5.29 12.87 0.01
CA ASP A 169 6.73 13.08 -0.22
C ASP A 169 7.54 11.82 0.11
N LEU A 170 7.24 11.17 1.24
CA LEU A 170 7.91 9.92 1.64
C LEU A 170 7.67 8.79 0.63
N LEU A 171 6.47 8.68 0.05
CA LEU A 171 6.16 7.70 -0.99
C LEU A 171 6.89 8.02 -2.30
N VAL A 172 6.93 9.30 -2.70
CA VAL A 172 7.65 9.75 -3.90
C VAL A 172 9.15 9.49 -3.76
N GLU A 173 9.74 9.78 -2.59
CA GLU A 173 11.14 9.48 -2.28
C GLU A 173 11.42 7.97 -2.32
N ALA A 174 10.59 7.15 -1.67
CA ALA A 174 10.76 5.70 -1.68
C ALA A 174 10.71 5.13 -3.11
N ARG A 175 9.82 5.66 -3.96
CA ARG A 175 9.77 5.34 -5.39
C ARG A 175 11.05 5.76 -6.11
N ALA A 176 11.55 6.96 -5.87
CA ALA A 176 12.79 7.46 -6.48
C ALA A 176 14.01 6.64 -6.06
N ASP A 177 14.01 6.12 -4.83
CA ASP A 177 15.03 5.19 -4.30
C ASP A 177 14.91 3.77 -4.90
N GLY A 178 13.91 3.53 -5.76
CA GLY A 178 13.74 2.28 -6.51
C GLY A 178 12.70 1.31 -5.93
N ALA A 179 11.98 1.67 -4.87
CA ALA A 179 10.90 0.82 -4.37
C ALA A 179 9.75 0.71 -5.39
N ALA A 180 9.22 -0.50 -5.57
CA ALA A 180 7.92 -0.69 -6.19
C ALA A 180 6.85 -0.40 -5.14
N ILE A 181 5.81 0.37 -5.48
CA ILE A 181 4.78 0.76 -4.53
C ILE A 181 3.40 0.32 -5.04
N VAL A 182 2.62 -0.33 -4.20
CA VAL A 182 1.19 -0.54 -4.43
C VAL A 182 0.42 0.23 -3.35
N LEU A 183 -0.31 1.24 -3.78
CA LEU A 183 -1.09 2.13 -2.93
C LEU A 183 -2.58 1.86 -3.12
N THR A 184 -3.34 1.71 -2.03
CA THR A 184 -4.80 1.77 -2.11
C THR A 184 -5.28 3.10 -1.57
N THR A 185 -6.27 3.70 -2.22
CA THR A 185 -6.93 4.89 -1.70
C THR A 185 -8.31 5.07 -2.33
N HIS A 186 -9.18 5.74 -1.60
CA HIS A 186 -10.45 6.27 -2.11
C HIS A 186 -10.35 7.77 -2.44
N LEU A 187 -9.24 8.42 -2.06
CA LEU A 187 -8.94 9.83 -2.37
C LEU A 187 -8.30 9.90 -3.76
N LEU A 188 -9.12 10.14 -4.79
CA LEU A 188 -8.67 10.13 -6.18
C LEU A 188 -7.60 11.19 -6.46
N ASP A 189 -7.68 12.35 -5.81
CA ASP A 189 -6.69 13.43 -5.97
C ASP A 189 -5.31 13.01 -5.42
N ALA A 190 -5.26 12.20 -4.38
CA ALA A 190 -4.02 11.67 -3.85
C ALA A 190 -3.42 10.54 -4.73
N ALA A 191 -4.24 9.86 -5.54
CA ALA A 191 -3.78 8.82 -6.45
C ALA A 191 -3.02 9.36 -7.67
N VAL A 192 -3.05 10.66 -7.93
CA VAL A 192 -2.33 11.31 -9.06
C VAL A 192 -0.81 11.12 -8.98
N ILE A 193 -0.26 10.86 -7.80
CA ILE A 193 1.18 10.58 -7.62
C ILE A 193 1.61 9.22 -8.21
N ALA A 194 0.67 8.32 -8.44
CA ALA A 194 0.96 7.00 -9.00
C ALA A 194 1.21 7.08 -10.51
N ASP A 195 2.13 6.26 -10.99
CA ASP A 195 2.43 6.13 -12.43
C ASP A 195 1.27 5.47 -13.17
N GLU A 196 0.61 4.54 -12.52
CA GLU A 196 -0.49 3.76 -13.07
C GLU A 196 -1.64 3.64 -12.07
N VAL A 197 -2.83 3.50 -12.60
CA VAL A 197 -4.07 3.31 -11.84
C VAL A 197 -4.77 2.04 -12.30
N ALA A 198 -5.22 1.21 -11.37
CA ALA A 198 -6.11 0.11 -11.65
C ALA A 198 -7.37 0.18 -10.77
N VAL A 199 -8.50 -0.22 -11.34
CA VAL A 199 -9.81 -0.03 -10.72
C VAL A 199 -10.45 -1.37 -10.37
N PHE A 200 -10.76 -1.57 -9.09
CA PHE A 200 -11.53 -2.72 -8.65
C PHE A 200 -13.02 -2.59 -9.00
N ARG A 201 -13.55 -3.61 -9.69
CA ARG A 201 -14.96 -3.74 -10.04
C ARG A 201 -15.42 -5.16 -9.84
N HIS A 202 -16.48 -5.34 -9.06
CA HIS A 202 -17.08 -6.68 -8.86
C HIS A 202 -16.04 -7.78 -8.57
N HIS A 203 -15.13 -7.52 -7.63
CA HIS A 203 -14.06 -8.43 -7.20
C HIS A 203 -12.89 -8.62 -8.20
N ALA A 204 -12.96 -8.04 -9.40
CA ALA A 204 -11.93 -8.09 -10.43
C ALA A 204 -11.23 -6.72 -10.60
N LEU A 205 -10.08 -6.71 -11.26
CA LEU A 205 -9.28 -5.53 -11.53
C LEU A 205 -9.38 -5.15 -13.01
N SER A 206 -9.64 -3.87 -13.29
CA SER A 206 -9.52 -3.26 -14.62
C SER A 206 -8.26 -2.40 -14.66
N GLY A 207 -7.45 -2.53 -15.69
CA GLY A 207 -6.17 -1.85 -15.83
C GLY A 207 -5.01 -2.81 -15.53
N PRO A 208 -3.77 -2.31 -15.25
CA PRO A 208 -3.42 -0.90 -15.03
C PRO A 208 -3.54 0.01 -16.25
N HIS A 209 -3.81 1.30 -16.02
CA HIS A 209 -3.83 2.37 -17.01
C HIS A 209 -2.81 3.43 -16.60
N ALA A 210 -2.05 3.99 -17.53
CA ALA A 210 -1.14 5.08 -17.24
C ALA A 210 -1.91 6.31 -16.71
N THR A 211 -1.49 6.85 -15.57
CA THR A 211 -2.15 8.01 -14.95
C THR A 211 -2.14 9.22 -15.87
N THR A 212 -1.05 9.42 -16.62
CA THR A 212 -0.91 10.50 -17.62
C THR A 212 -1.95 10.40 -18.72
N ASP A 213 -2.23 9.20 -19.21
CA ASP A 213 -3.20 8.98 -20.29
C ASP A 213 -4.63 9.23 -19.79
N LEU A 214 -4.94 8.76 -18.56
CA LEU A 214 -6.24 9.04 -17.94
C LEU A 214 -6.47 10.55 -17.72
N LEU A 215 -5.44 11.27 -17.30
CA LEU A 215 -5.53 12.73 -17.11
C LEU A 215 -5.64 13.47 -18.44
N ALA A 216 -4.93 13.03 -19.47
CA ALA A 216 -5.00 13.61 -20.80
C ALA A 216 -6.39 13.42 -21.45
N GLU A 217 -7.00 12.25 -21.27
CA GLU A 217 -8.31 11.92 -21.84
C GLU A 217 -9.48 12.53 -21.05
N HIS A 218 -9.39 12.52 -19.71
CA HIS A 218 -10.54 12.84 -18.85
C HIS A 218 -10.35 14.12 -18.02
N GLY A 219 -9.16 14.75 -18.03
CA GLY A 219 -8.84 15.96 -17.28
C GLY A 219 -8.56 15.71 -15.79
N THR A 220 -9.33 14.83 -15.10
CA THR A 220 -9.14 14.49 -13.69
C THR A 220 -9.34 12.99 -13.45
N LEU A 221 -8.72 12.45 -12.40
CA LEU A 221 -8.97 11.06 -11.99
C LEU A 221 -10.41 10.82 -11.55
N GLN A 222 -11.13 11.83 -11.04
CA GLN A 222 -12.57 11.72 -10.73
C GLN A 222 -13.41 11.47 -11.98
N GLN A 223 -13.08 12.13 -13.09
CA GLN A 223 -13.78 11.93 -14.38
C GLN A 223 -13.42 10.58 -14.99
N ALA A 224 -12.13 10.22 -15.00
CA ALA A 224 -11.66 8.91 -15.40
C ALA A 224 -12.33 7.78 -14.58
N TRP A 225 -12.41 7.93 -13.27
CA TRP A 225 -13.11 7.00 -12.38
C TRP A 225 -14.57 6.80 -12.76
N LYS A 226 -15.32 7.87 -13.02
CA LYS A 226 -16.73 7.76 -13.44
C LYS A 226 -16.86 6.92 -14.71
N HIS A 227 -15.95 7.12 -15.67
CA HIS A 227 -15.90 6.35 -16.91
C HIS A 227 -15.53 4.87 -16.66
N LEU A 228 -14.44 4.63 -15.97
CA LEU A 228 -13.93 3.29 -15.65
C LEU A 228 -14.83 2.51 -14.68
N ALA A 229 -15.54 3.17 -13.78
CA ALA A 229 -16.45 2.55 -12.82
C ALA A 229 -17.83 2.21 -13.42
N THR A 230 -18.20 2.81 -14.55
CA THR A 230 -19.46 2.51 -15.25
C THR A 230 -19.33 1.19 -16.04
N PRO A 231 -20.22 0.20 -15.88
CA PRO A 231 -20.19 -0.98 -16.73
C PRO A 231 -20.39 -0.57 -18.19
N PRO A 232 -19.71 -1.23 -19.15
CA PRO A 232 -20.06 -1.03 -20.57
C PRO A 232 -21.56 -1.32 -20.75
N PRO A 233 -22.25 -0.56 -21.61
CA PRO A 233 -23.64 -0.83 -21.90
C PRO A 233 -23.76 -2.33 -22.27
N ALA A 234 -24.73 -3.02 -21.66
CA ALA A 234 -24.98 -4.42 -21.97
C ALA A 234 -25.16 -4.49 -23.52
N THR A 235 -24.27 -5.18 -24.20
CA THR A 235 -24.49 -5.53 -25.60
C THR A 235 -25.81 -6.29 -25.64
N ALA A 236 -26.82 -5.65 -26.19
CA ALA A 236 -28.13 -6.27 -26.41
C ALA A 236 -27.96 -7.58 -27.20
N PRO A 237 -28.73 -8.63 -26.85
CA PRO A 237 -28.65 -9.93 -27.48
C PRO A 237 -28.95 -9.90 -28.96
#